data_5321b9fdbeb37202321880c049965a0b
#
_entry.id   5321b9fdbeb37202321880c049965a0b
#
_cell.length_a   1.000
_cell.length_b   1.000
_cell.length_c   1.000
_cell.angle_alpha   90.00
_cell.angle_beta   90.00
_cell.angle_gamma   90.00
#
_symmetry.space_group_name_H-M   'P 1'
#
loop_
_entity.id
_entity.type
_entity.pdbx_description
1 polymer ?
#
loop_
_entity_poly.entity_id
_entity_poly.type
_entity_poly.pdbx_seq_one_letter_code
_entity_poly.pdbx_strand_id
1 'polypeptide(L)'
;MDINLELYKVFYYVATTLSFSEASRQLFISQSAVSQSIKTLEKKLGHTLFIRSTKKVLLTPEGELLLEHVKPALLMLDEGEALLSGSNMLKGQLRIGASDTICRYFLIEYFRRFHQSYPDVRIKVTNSTSIGCVELLEKGQVDLIVCNSPNSRLGNHMKVKVLKDFHDVFVGDPDCFAFKHLPSSLKELLEYPILMLSSKSTTSEYLYHTFAVHDLKLLPEVELNSNDLLMDLARIGLGIACVPDYMLDPEDSLKPIPLTEQLPSRQLILVQHDNLPVSQAAERFLEMF
;
A
#
# COMPACT_ATOMS: atom_id res chain seq x y z
N MET A 1 27.84 -16.22 14.91
CA MET A 1 26.51 -16.86 14.71
C MET A 1 26.73 -18.38 14.67
N ASP A 2 26.16 -19.14 15.60
CA ASP A 2 26.33 -20.62 15.64
C ASP A 2 25.31 -21.36 14.75
N ILE A 3 24.42 -20.64 14.09
CA ILE A 3 23.38 -21.20 13.23
C ILE A 3 23.75 -20.96 11.77
N ASN A 4 23.80 -22.05 10.98
CA ASN A 4 24.10 -21.97 9.56
C ASN A 4 23.02 -21.18 8.83
N LEU A 5 23.44 -20.26 7.95
CA LEU A 5 22.55 -19.42 7.12
C LEU A 5 21.59 -20.24 6.25
N GLU A 6 21.99 -21.43 5.80
CA GLU A 6 21.15 -22.34 5.02
C GLU A 6 19.86 -22.75 5.76
N LEU A 7 19.89 -22.85 7.10
CA LEU A 7 18.71 -23.14 7.89
C LEU A 7 17.69 -21.99 7.85
N TYR A 8 18.17 -20.74 7.84
CA TYR A 8 17.32 -19.56 7.68
C TYR A 8 16.74 -19.46 6.27
N LYS A 9 17.53 -19.85 5.25
CA LYS A 9 17.04 -19.90 3.88
C LYS A 9 15.91 -20.93 3.73
N VAL A 10 16.09 -22.14 4.26
CA VAL A 10 15.03 -23.15 4.26
C VAL A 10 13.79 -22.65 5.03
N PHE A 11 13.98 -22.01 6.18
CA PHE A 11 12.88 -21.40 6.94
C PHE A 11 12.12 -20.37 6.12
N TYR A 12 12.82 -19.47 5.44
CA TYR A 12 12.20 -18.45 4.58
C TYR A 12 11.30 -19.05 3.50
N TYR A 13 11.77 -20.08 2.79
CA TYR A 13 10.98 -20.73 1.75
C TYR A 13 9.74 -21.43 2.32
N VAL A 14 9.83 -22.09 3.47
CA VAL A 14 8.65 -22.70 4.11
C VAL A 14 7.68 -21.63 4.62
N ALA A 15 8.19 -20.54 5.19
CA ALA A 15 7.39 -19.45 5.74
C ALA A 15 6.62 -18.68 4.65
N THR A 16 7.23 -18.48 3.49
CA THR A 16 6.59 -17.74 2.38
C THR A 16 5.61 -18.58 1.58
N THR A 17 5.85 -19.91 1.49
CA THR A 17 4.94 -20.83 0.75
C THR A 17 3.89 -21.48 1.63
N LEU A 18 4.11 -21.45 2.96
CA LEU A 18 3.32 -22.22 3.96
C LEU A 18 3.16 -23.70 3.58
N SER A 19 4.19 -24.25 2.88
CA SER A 19 4.19 -25.61 2.35
C SER A 19 5.60 -26.21 2.32
N PHE A 20 5.82 -27.28 3.06
CA PHE A 20 7.08 -28.02 3.06
C PHE A 20 7.39 -28.64 1.69
N SER A 21 6.36 -29.11 0.97
CA SER A 21 6.51 -29.69 -0.37
C SER A 21 6.85 -28.64 -1.41
N GLU A 22 6.24 -27.44 -1.34
CA GLU A 22 6.55 -26.35 -2.26
C GLU A 22 7.95 -25.80 -2.01
N ALA A 23 8.31 -25.58 -0.74
CA ALA A 23 9.66 -25.17 -0.38
C ALA A 23 10.72 -26.19 -0.85
N SER A 24 10.44 -27.49 -0.75
CA SER A 24 11.38 -28.53 -1.24
C SER A 24 11.60 -28.47 -2.75
N ARG A 25 10.55 -28.18 -3.52
CA ARG A 25 10.65 -27.98 -4.98
C ARG A 25 11.50 -26.76 -5.33
N GLN A 26 11.25 -25.63 -4.67
CA GLN A 26 11.98 -24.39 -4.92
C GLN A 26 13.46 -24.47 -4.51
N LEU A 27 13.77 -25.23 -3.47
CA LEU A 27 15.15 -25.43 -2.98
C LEU A 27 15.88 -26.62 -3.66
N PHE A 28 15.20 -27.38 -4.53
CA PHE A 28 15.73 -28.58 -5.17
C PHE A 28 16.27 -29.61 -4.18
N ILE A 29 15.63 -29.77 -3.01
CA ILE A 29 15.97 -30.76 -1.99
C ILE A 29 14.75 -31.60 -1.61
N SER A 30 14.95 -32.70 -0.89
CA SER A 30 13.81 -33.54 -0.45
C SER A 30 12.99 -32.86 0.63
N GLN A 31 11.69 -33.15 0.68
CA GLN A 31 10.80 -32.64 1.74
C GLN A 31 11.25 -33.08 3.14
N SER A 32 11.85 -34.28 3.26
CA SER A 32 12.44 -34.75 4.51
C SER A 32 13.62 -33.89 4.96
N ALA A 33 14.48 -33.44 4.03
CA ALA A 33 15.58 -32.53 4.29
C ALA A 33 15.05 -31.15 4.77
N VAL A 34 14.04 -30.61 4.11
CA VAL A 34 13.38 -29.36 4.56
C VAL A 34 12.83 -29.52 5.97
N SER A 35 12.13 -30.61 6.26
CA SER A 35 11.57 -30.86 7.59
C SER A 35 12.64 -31.00 8.68
N GLN A 36 13.76 -31.65 8.35
CA GLN A 36 14.90 -31.80 9.26
C GLN A 36 15.61 -30.46 9.51
N SER A 37 15.78 -29.64 8.48
CA SER A 37 16.37 -28.29 8.59
C SER A 37 15.54 -27.40 9.52
N ILE A 38 14.22 -27.40 9.35
CA ILE A 38 13.33 -26.63 10.23
C ILE A 38 13.41 -27.14 11.70
N LYS A 39 13.35 -28.45 11.92
CA LYS A 39 13.51 -29.01 13.27
C LYS A 39 14.85 -28.62 13.90
N THR A 40 15.92 -28.61 13.11
CA THR A 40 17.25 -28.23 13.58
C THR A 40 17.28 -26.75 13.96
N LEU A 41 16.66 -25.87 13.14
CA LEU A 41 16.56 -24.45 13.43
C LEU A 41 15.75 -24.20 14.71
N GLU A 42 14.55 -24.80 14.81
CA GLU A 42 13.69 -24.71 15.99
C GLU A 42 14.42 -25.17 17.26
N LYS A 43 15.15 -26.28 17.18
CA LYS A 43 15.95 -26.79 18.30
C LYS A 43 17.07 -25.82 18.72
N LYS A 44 17.77 -25.21 17.74
CA LYS A 44 18.84 -24.26 18.02
C LYS A 44 18.37 -22.93 18.56
N LEU A 45 17.19 -22.47 18.15
CA LEU A 45 16.53 -21.24 18.65
C LEU A 45 15.78 -21.46 19.96
N GLY A 46 15.41 -22.71 20.29
CA GLY A 46 14.60 -23.04 21.46
C GLY A 46 13.10 -22.69 21.30
N HIS A 47 12.67 -22.39 20.08
CA HIS A 47 11.30 -21.97 19.77
C HIS A 47 10.71 -22.77 18.62
N THR A 48 9.42 -23.07 18.68
CA THR A 48 8.66 -23.63 17.57
C THR A 48 8.28 -22.49 16.63
N LEU A 49 8.58 -22.63 15.34
CA LEU A 49 8.34 -21.59 14.34
C LEU A 49 7.10 -21.85 13.49
N PHE A 50 6.66 -23.11 13.42
CA PHE A 50 5.51 -23.53 12.65
C PHE A 50 4.51 -24.35 13.44
N ILE A 51 3.23 -24.03 13.28
CA ILE A 51 2.11 -24.87 13.69
C ILE A 51 1.80 -25.82 12.51
N ARG A 52 1.95 -27.12 12.73
CA ARG A 52 1.70 -28.16 11.73
C ARG A 52 0.38 -28.86 12.02
N SER A 53 -0.56 -28.77 11.13
CA SER A 53 -1.75 -29.62 11.15
C SER A 53 -1.80 -30.47 9.87
N THR A 54 -2.65 -31.49 9.86
CA THR A 54 -2.84 -32.36 8.68
C THR A 54 -3.33 -31.62 7.43
N LYS A 55 -3.86 -30.41 7.59
CA LYS A 55 -4.45 -29.62 6.51
C LYS A 55 -3.74 -28.28 6.24
N LYS A 56 -2.96 -27.74 7.17
CA LYS A 56 -2.36 -26.41 7.04
C LYS A 56 -1.04 -26.31 7.81
N VAL A 57 -0.13 -25.52 7.25
CA VAL A 57 1.08 -25.02 7.91
C VAL A 57 0.86 -23.54 8.18
N LEU A 58 1.08 -23.10 9.42
CA LEU A 58 0.98 -21.69 9.82
C LEU A 58 2.25 -21.31 10.58
N LEU A 59 2.61 -20.03 10.57
CA LEU A 59 3.66 -19.51 11.44
C LEU A 59 3.14 -19.38 12.89
N THR A 60 4.05 -19.55 13.84
CA THR A 60 3.85 -19.09 15.22
C THR A 60 4.18 -17.60 15.33
N PRO A 61 3.82 -16.88 16.41
CA PRO A 61 4.27 -15.51 16.64
C PRO A 61 5.81 -15.37 16.57
N GLU A 62 6.55 -16.35 17.07
CA GLU A 62 8.02 -16.40 17.00
C GLU A 62 8.50 -16.63 15.56
N GLY A 63 7.76 -17.42 14.76
CA GLY A 63 8.01 -17.63 13.35
C GLY A 63 7.76 -16.35 12.53
N GLU A 64 6.70 -15.60 12.84
CA GLU A 64 6.43 -14.31 12.19
C GLU A 64 7.54 -13.31 12.50
N LEU A 65 7.91 -13.17 13.78
CA LEU A 65 9.00 -12.31 14.21
C LEU A 65 10.33 -12.66 13.52
N LEU A 66 10.66 -13.95 13.44
CA LEU A 66 11.87 -14.39 12.77
C LEU A 66 11.84 -14.07 11.26
N LEU A 67 10.69 -14.23 10.61
CA LEU A 67 10.51 -13.96 9.19
C LEU A 67 10.73 -12.48 8.85
N GLU A 68 10.30 -11.57 9.72
CA GLU A 68 10.52 -10.12 9.58
C GLU A 68 12.01 -9.76 9.49
N HIS A 69 12.88 -10.53 10.15
CA HIS A 69 14.32 -10.31 10.14
C HIS A 69 15.06 -11.14 9.08
N VAL A 70 14.67 -12.39 8.86
CA VAL A 70 15.32 -13.29 7.91
C VAL A 70 15.12 -12.86 6.47
N LYS A 71 13.91 -12.43 6.14
CA LYS A 71 13.56 -12.01 4.76
C LYS A 71 14.43 -10.87 4.26
N PRO A 72 14.58 -9.72 4.96
CA PRO A 72 15.45 -8.64 4.49
C PRO A 72 16.92 -9.05 4.46
N ALA A 73 17.39 -9.86 5.41
CA ALA A 73 18.78 -10.32 5.45
C ALA A 73 19.14 -11.16 4.20
N LEU A 74 18.27 -12.08 3.78
CA LEU A 74 18.48 -12.87 2.57
C LEU A 74 18.46 -12.01 1.31
N LEU A 75 17.54 -11.04 1.23
CA LEU A 75 17.49 -10.10 0.10
C LEU A 75 18.78 -9.28 -0.02
N MET A 76 19.37 -8.83 1.10
CA MET A 76 20.65 -8.10 1.10
C MET A 76 21.80 -8.97 0.57
N LEU A 77 21.82 -10.25 0.91
CA LEU A 77 22.85 -11.18 0.41
C LEU A 77 22.71 -11.38 -1.11
N ASP A 78 21.50 -11.65 -1.57
CA ASP A 78 21.21 -11.81 -3.02
C ASP A 78 21.59 -10.55 -3.81
N GLU A 79 21.33 -9.35 -3.26
CA GLU A 79 21.73 -8.08 -3.86
C GLU A 79 23.25 -7.91 -3.91
N GLY A 80 23.97 -8.26 -2.83
CA GLY A 80 25.41 -8.22 -2.79
C GLY A 80 26.05 -9.13 -3.84
N GLU A 81 25.53 -10.33 -4.03
CA GLU A 81 25.98 -11.27 -5.06
C GLU A 81 25.71 -10.72 -6.48
N ALA A 82 24.55 -10.11 -6.71
CA ALA A 82 24.19 -9.48 -7.98
C ALA A 82 25.15 -8.33 -8.34
N LEU A 83 25.54 -7.50 -7.37
CA LEU A 83 26.52 -6.42 -7.54
C LEU A 83 27.89 -6.94 -7.97
N LEU A 84 28.36 -8.04 -7.36
CA LEU A 84 29.66 -8.63 -7.66
C LEU A 84 29.71 -9.33 -9.04
N SER A 85 28.54 -9.81 -9.51
CA SER A 85 28.46 -10.50 -10.81
C SER A 85 28.60 -9.58 -12.03
N GLY A 86 28.81 -8.27 -11.84
CA GLY A 86 29.11 -7.30 -12.89
C GLY A 86 28.03 -7.11 -13.94
N SER A 87 26.83 -7.64 -13.71
CA SER A 87 25.70 -7.39 -14.58
C SER A 87 25.18 -5.97 -14.31
N ASN A 88 25.50 -5.04 -15.23
CA ASN A 88 24.99 -3.66 -15.23
C ASN A 88 23.45 -3.60 -15.40
N MET A 89 22.78 -4.74 -15.43
CA MET A 89 21.34 -4.85 -15.57
C MET A 89 20.73 -5.02 -14.18
N LEU A 90 20.09 -3.97 -13.69
CA LEU A 90 19.30 -4.04 -12.46
C LEU A 90 18.24 -5.13 -12.62
N LYS A 91 18.30 -6.14 -11.76
CA LYS A 91 17.36 -7.26 -11.70
C LYS A 91 16.70 -7.29 -10.33
N GLY A 92 15.63 -8.06 -10.22
CA GLY A 92 14.95 -8.21 -8.95
C GLY A 92 13.53 -7.69 -8.97
N GLN A 93 13.04 -7.24 -7.84
CA GLN A 93 11.64 -6.82 -7.68
C GLN A 93 11.54 -5.51 -6.90
N LEU A 94 10.81 -4.56 -7.46
CA LEU A 94 10.33 -3.36 -6.78
C LEU A 94 8.96 -3.65 -6.18
N ARG A 95 8.82 -3.56 -4.86
CA ARG A 95 7.56 -3.83 -4.13
C ARG A 95 7.00 -2.53 -3.58
N ILE A 96 5.83 -2.12 -4.07
CA ILE A 96 5.19 -0.84 -3.71
C ILE A 96 3.82 -1.11 -3.11
N GLY A 97 3.49 -0.43 -2.01
CA GLY A 97 2.14 -0.33 -1.48
C GLY A 97 1.51 1.01 -1.85
N ALA A 98 0.35 0.99 -2.52
CA ALA A 98 -0.42 2.20 -2.82
C ALA A 98 -1.88 1.85 -3.11
N SER A 99 -2.78 2.84 -2.99
CA SER A 99 -4.17 2.66 -3.44
C SER A 99 -4.27 2.66 -4.96
N ASP A 100 -5.37 2.11 -5.48
CA ASP A 100 -5.65 2.10 -6.92
C ASP A 100 -5.63 3.51 -7.50
N THR A 101 -6.29 4.44 -6.85
CA THR A 101 -6.32 5.87 -7.22
C THR A 101 -4.91 6.46 -7.35
N ILE A 102 -4.05 6.25 -6.36
CA ILE A 102 -2.67 6.77 -6.38
C ILE A 102 -1.88 6.11 -7.51
N CYS A 103 -2.05 4.81 -7.72
CA CYS A 103 -1.40 4.11 -8.82
C CYS A 103 -1.81 4.69 -10.18
N ARG A 104 -3.11 4.86 -10.40
CA ARG A 104 -3.68 5.27 -11.69
C ARG A 104 -3.41 6.73 -12.03
N TYR A 105 -3.61 7.63 -11.07
CA TYR A 105 -3.59 9.07 -11.33
C TYR A 105 -2.25 9.76 -10.98
N PHE A 106 -1.35 9.06 -10.29
CA PHE A 106 -0.06 9.61 -9.91
C PHE A 106 1.12 8.72 -10.29
N LEU A 107 1.13 7.43 -9.94
CA LEU A 107 2.31 6.58 -10.10
C LEU A 107 2.48 6.01 -11.50
N ILE A 108 1.46 5.97 -12.35
CA ILE A 108 1.51 5.32 -13.66
C ILE A 108 2.65 5.85 -14.53
N GLU A 109 2.92 7.16 -14.49
CA GLU A 109 3.99 7.79 -15.25
C GLU A 109 5.38 7.41 -14.70
N TYR A 110 5.52 7.30 -13.39
CA TYR A 110 6.74 6.82 -12.74
C TYR A 110 6.99 5.35 -13.07
N PHE A 111 5.97 4.51 -13.07
CA PHE A 111 6.08 3.11 -13.49
C PHE A 111 6.52 2.99 -14.95
N ARG A 112 5.97 3.80 -15.85
CA ARG A 112 6.36 3.84 -17.27
C ARG A 112 7.85 4.16 -17.42
N ARG A 113 8.30 5.23 -16.79
CA ARG A 113 9.70 5.68 -16.84
C ARG A 113 10.64 4.66 -16.22
N PHE A 114 10.27 4.09 -15.08
CA PHE A 114 11.04 3.07 -14.40
C PHE A 114 11.18 1.81 -15.24
N HIS A 115 10.10 1.31 -15.82
CA HIS A 115 10.14 0.12 -16.67
C HIS A 115 10.96 0.35 -17.95
N GLN A 116 10.93 1.54 -18.53
CA GLN A 116 11.78 1.90 -19.67
C GLN A 116 13.26 1.89 -19.30
N SER A 117 13.62 2.36 -18.11
CA SER A 117 15.01 2.40 -17.63
C SER A 117 15.51 1.05 -17.12
N TYR A 118 14.61 0.23 -16.56
CA TYR A 118 14.95 -1.04 -15.91
C TYR A 118 13.95 -2.15 -16.31
N PRO A 119 13.97 -2.61 -17.56
CA PRO A 119 12.95 -3.53 -18.10
C PRO A 119 12.99 -4.92 -17.44
N ASP A 120 14.14 -5.33 -16.88
CA ASP A 120 14.29 -6.61 -16.20
C ASP A 120 13.85 -6.61 -14.73
N VAL A 121 13.47 -5.44 -14.19
CA VAL A 121 12.94 -5.33 -12.82
C VAL A 121 11.45 -5.61 -12.82
N ARG A 122 11.04 -6.58 -12.02
CA ARG A 122 9.62 -6.86 -11.82
C ARG A 122 9.00 -5.84 -10.88
N ILE A 123 7.99 -5.11 -11.34
CA ILE A 123 7.19 -4.22 -10.49
C ILE A 123 6.06 -5.03 -9.86
N LYS A 124 5.99 -5.04 -8.53
CA LYS A 124 4.89 -5.61 -7.75
C LYS A 124 4.21 -4.52 -6.95
N VAL A 125 2.97 -4.22 -7.32
CA VAL A 125 2.12 -3.31 -6.57
C VAL A 125 1.19 -4.12 -5.68
N THR A 126 1.13 -3.78 -4.39
CA THR A 126 0.12 -4.29 -3.46
C THR A 126 -0.89 -3.19 -3.20
N ASN A 127 -2.09 -3.38 -3.74
CA ASN A 127 -3.17 -2.41 -3.57
C ASN A 127 -3.77 -2.50 -2.17
N SER A 128 -3.83 -1.34 -1.49
CA SER A 128 -4.43 -1.21 -0.15
C SER A 128 -4.82 0.25 0.11
N THR A 129 -5.61 0.49 1.15
CA THR A 129 -5.85 1.85 1.65
C THR A 129 -4.56 2.48 2.17
N SER A 130 -4.50 3.81 2.28
CA SER A 130 -3.33 4.49 2.86
C SER A 130 -2.98 3.99 4.26
N ILE A 131 -3.98 3.60 5.05
CA ILE A 131 -3.80 2.97 6.37
C ILE A 131 -3.19 1.58 6.22
N GLY A 132 -3.77 0.74 5.37
CA GLY A 132 -3.28 -0.62 5.15
C GLY A 132 -1.89 -0.67 4.50
N CYS A 133 -1.51 0.34 3.70
CA CYS A 133 -0.16 0.44 3.15
C CYS A 133 0.90 0.60 4.24
N VAL A 134 0.61 1.34 5.31
CA VAL A 134 1.53 1.46 6.47
C VAL A 134 1.76 0.10 7.12
N GLU A 135 0.71 -0.70 7.31
CA GLU A 135 0.84 -2.06 7.87
C GLU A 135 1.67 -2.98 6.96
N LEU A 136 1.54 -2.84 5.63
CA LEU A 136 2.36 -3.60 4.68
C LEU A 136 3.83 -3.22 4.78
N LEU A 137 4.14 -1.93 4.96
CA LEU A 137 5.50 -1.42 5.12
C LEU A 137 6.12 -1.92 6.43
N GLU A 138 5.41 -1.82 7.55
CA GLU A 138 5.86 -2.30 8.86
C GLU A 138 6.18 -3.80 8.84
N LYS A 139 5.38 -4.60 8.12
CA LYS A 139 5.61 -6.04 7.95
C LYS A 139 6.68 -6.38 6.90
N GLY A 140 7.38 -5.40 6.32
CA GLY A 140 8.38 -5.63 5.27
C GLY A 140 7.84 -6.33 4.01
N GLN A 141 6.53 -6.25 3.78
CA GLN A 141 5.87 -6.85 2.61
C GLN A 141 6.06 -6.00 1.35
N VAL A 142 6.31 -4.71 1.52
CA VAL A 142 6.66 -3.75 0.47
C VAL A 142 7.93 -3.00 0.84
N ASP A 143 8.64 -2.44 -0.15
CA ASP A 143 9.88 -1.68 0.04
C ASP A 143 9.58 -0.22 0.39
N LEU A 144 8.53 0.31 -0.20
CA LEU A 144 8.04 1.66 0.00
C LEU A 144 6.53 1.73 -0.21
N ILE A 145 5.93 2.79 0.30
CA ILE A 145 4.52 3.09 0.05
C ILE A 145 4.35 4.52 -0.46
N VAL A 146 3.31 4.73 -1.26
CA VAL A 146 2.79 6.07 -1.55
C VAL A 146 1.38 6.15 -1.02
N CYS A 147 1.14 7.10 -0.13
CA CYS A 147 -0.13 7.20 0.59
C CYS A 147 -0.52 8.66 0.85
N ASN A 148 -1.76 8.86 1.28
CA ASN A 148 -2.26 10.18 1.66
C ASN A 148 -1.87 10.53 3.10
N SER A 149 -1.55 11.82 3.32
CA SER A 149 -1.35 12.44 4.63
C SER A 149 -2.44 13.52 4.85
N PRO A 150 -2.91 13.73 6.08
CA PRO A 150 -2.51 13.05 7.31
C PRO A 150 -2.89 11.57 7.33
N ASN A 151 -2.07 10.76 8.03
CA ASN A 151 -2.31 9.34 8.23
C ASN A 151 -1.93 8.98 9.68
N SER A 152 -2.91 8.62 10.48
CA SER A 152 -2.77 8.36 11.91
C SER A 152 -1.88 7.15 12.25
N ARG A 153 -1.55 6.31 11.27
CA ARG A 153 -0.74 5.10 11.44
C ARG A 153 0.76 5.32 11.21
N LEU A 154 1.17 6.50 10.73
CA LEU A 154 2.59 6.77 10.51
C LEU A 154 3.34 6.85 11.84
N GLY A 155 4.35 6.00 12.00
CA GLY A 155 5.23 5.99 13.17
C GLY A 155 6.47 6.88 12.99
N ASN A 156 7.13 7.22 14.11
CA ASN A 156 8.33 8.04 14.12
C ASN A 156 9.56 7.36 13.48
N HIS A 157 9.47 6.06 13.21
CA HIS A 157 10.52 5.24 12.59
C HIS A 157 10.37 5.16 11.06
N MET A 158 9.66 6.10 10.46
CA MET A 158 9.41 6.15 9.02
C MET A 158 10.00 7.42 8.42
N LYS A 159 10.73 7.25 7.30
CA LYS A 159 11.16 8.37 6.46
C LYS A 159 10.03 8.78 5.55
N VAL A 160 9.66 10.06 5.62
CA VAL A 160 8.57 10.62 4.82
C VAL A 160 9.12 11.68 3.87
N LYS A 161 8.74 11.57 2.59
CA LYS A 161 9.01 12.58 1.56
C LYS A 161 7.68 13.05 0.97
N VAL A 162 7.41 14.34 1.01
CA VAL A 162 6.24 14.92 0.36
C VAL A 162 6.44 14.91 -1.15
N LEU A 163 5.45 14.42 -1.89
CA LEU A 163 5.47 14.31 -3.35
C LEU A 163 4.60 15.37 -4.04
N LYS A 164 3.41 15.62 -3.49
CA LYS A 164 2.42 16.52 -4.09
C LYS A 164 1.42 16.98 -3.05
N ASP A 165 1.06 18.26 -3.07
CA ASP A 165 -0.13 18.75 -2.37
C ASP A 165 -1.37 18.56 -3.23
N PHE A 166 -2.53 18.30 -2.62
CA PHE A 166 -3.82 18.15 -3.29
C PHE A 166 -4.97 18.56 -2.36
N HIS A 167 -6.16 18.74 -2.93
CA HIS A 167 -7.39 18.96 -2.18
C HIS A 167 -8.40 17.87 -2.48
N ASP A 168 -9.15 17.46 -1.46
CA ASP A 168 -10.38 16.72 -1.71
C ASP A 168 -11.46 17.71 -2.14
N VAL A 169 -12.20 17.38 -3.18
CA VAL A 169 -13.25 18.20 -3.77
C VAL A 169 -14.55 17.40 -3.88
N PHE A 170 -15.64 18.09 -3.70
CA PHE A 170 -16.96 17.50 -3.95
C PHE A 170 -17.33 17.72 -5.42
N VAL A 171 -17.80 16.65 -6.06
CA VAL A 171 -18.16 16.66 -7.48
C VAL A 171 -19.52 16.07 -7.70
N GLY A 172 -20.26 16.60 -8.67
CA GLY A 172 -21.54 16.08 -9.13
C GLY A 172 -21.73 16.39 -10.61
N ASP A 173 -22.62 15.64 -11.26
CA ASP A 173 -23.00 15.89 -12.64
C ASP A 173 -24.25 16.80 -12.65
N PRO A 174 -24.13 18.06 -13.10
CA PRO A 174 -25.24 19.00 -13.09
C PRO A 174 -26.37 18.62 -14.05
N ASP A 175 -26.11 17.82 -15.06
CA ASP A 175 -27.10 17.40 -16.04
C ASP A 175 -27.89 16.15 -15.57
N CYS A 176 -27.27 15.31 -14.79
CA CYS A 176 -27.85 14.07 -14.29
C CYS A 176 -28.41 14.21 -12.88
N PHE A 177 -27.81 15.03 -12.03
CA PHE A 177 -28.23 15.22 -10.64
C PHE A 177 -29.10 16.47 -10.51
N ALA A 178 -30.36 16.28 -10.10
CA ALA A 178 -31.32 17.38 -9.94
C ALA A 178 -31.02 18.21 -8.67
N PHE A 179 -30.05 19.12 -8.77
CA PHE A 179 -29.80 20.08 -7.71
C PHE A 179 -31.03 21.01 -7.55
N LYS A 180 -31.57 21.14 -6.34
CA LYS A 180 -32.55 22.17 -6.01
C LYS A 180 -31.92 23.56 -6.13
N HIS A 181 -30.67 23.69 -5.69
CA HIS A 181 -29.75 24.79 -5.85
C HIS A 181 -28.32 24.21 -5.73
N LEU A 182 -27.35 24.85 -6.32
CA LEU A 182 -25.95 24.41 -6.15
C LEU A 182 -25.50 24.71 -4.72
N PRO A 183 -25.11 23.71 -3.91
CA PRO A 183 -24.68 23.96 -2.54
C PRO A 183 -23.43 24.82 -2.51
N SER A 184 -23.40 25.81 -1.64
CA SER A 184 -22.30 26.77 -1.48
C SER A 184 -21.57 26.62 -0.16
N SER A 185 -22.04 25.75 0.74
CA SER A 185 -21.45 25.50 2.04
C SER A 185 -21.48 24.02 2.41
N LEU A 186 -20.62 23.62 3.37
CA LEU A 186 -20.65 22.26 3.91
C LEU A 186 -22.01 21.87 4.51
N LYS A 187 -22.72 22.85 5.07
CA LYS A 187 -24.05 22.64 5.63
C LYS A 187 -25.07 22.34 4.55
N GLU A 188 -25.10 23.11 3.47
CA GLU A 188 -26.00 22.90 2.34
C GLU A 188 -25.70 21.61 1.59
N LEU A 189 -24.41 21.22 1.55
CA LEU A 189 -23.97 19.96 0.96
C LEU A 189 -24.66 18.75 1.61
N LEU A 190 -24.91 18.80 2.93
CA LEU A 190 -25.59 17.73 3.67
C LEU A 190 -27.09 17.57 3.33
N GLU A 191 -27.68 18.47 2.55
CA GLU A 191 -29.04 18.31 2.02
C GLU A 191 -29.12 17.33 0.84
N TYR A 192 -27.95 16.86 0.36
CA TYR A 192 -27.82 15.98 -0.79
C TYR A 192 -27.18 14.64 -0.39
N PRO A 193 -27.44 13.55 -1.14
CA PRO A 193 -26.76 12.28 -0.94
C PRO A 193 -25.26 12.42 -1.14
N ILE A 194 -24.47 12.07 -0.13
CA ILE A 194 -23.01 12.10 -0.19
C ILE A 194 -22.46 10.71 -0.44
N LEU A 195 -21.59 10.57 -1.43
CA LEU A 195 -20.90 9.35 -1.79
C LEU A 195 -19.43 9.50 -1.36
N MET A 196 -18.93 8.59 -0.52
CA MET A 196 -17.56 8.70 -0.03
C MET A 196 -16.88 7.34 0.17
N LEU A 197 -15.59 7.37 0.39
CA LEU A 197 -14.85 6.16 0.73
C LEU A 197 -15.28 5.63 2.10
N SER A 198 -15.09 4.32 2.30
CA SER A 198 -15.41 3.66 3.57
C SER A 198 -14.67 4.31 4.74
N SER A 199 -15.25 4.19 5.94
CA SER A 199 -14.73 4.77 7.18
C SER A 199 -13.29 4.34 7.56
N LYS A 200 -12.76 3.30 6.91
CA LYS A 200 -11.36 2.82 7.07
C LYS A 200 -10.35 3.51 6.14
N SER A 201 -10.70 4.63 5.51
CA SER A 201 -9.80 5.39 4.66
C SER A 201 -9.34 6.68 5.34
N THR A 202 -8.12 7.13 5.03
CA THR A 202 -7.62 8.43 5.52
C THR A 202 -8.47 9.61 5.02
N THR A 203 -9.11 9.48 3.86
CA THR A 203 -10.01 10.50 3.31
C THR A 203 -11.28 10.62 4.17
N SER A 204 -11.87 9.48 4.54
CA SER A 204 -13.06 9.51 5.40
C SER A 204 -12.74 10.01 6.80
N GLU A 205 -11.62 9.58 7.41
CA GLU A 205 -11.17 10.12 8.70
C GLU A 205 -11.01 11.65 8.63
N TYR A 206 -10.38 12.13 7.57
CA TYR A 206 -10.18 13.55 7.31
C TYR A 206 -11.51 14.31 7.16
N LEU A 207 -12.44 13.80 6.35
CA LEU A 207 -13.75 14.43 6.13
C LEU A 207 -14.60 14.44 7.40
N TYR A 208 -14.69 13.33 8.13
CA TYR A 208 -15.41 13.30 9.40
C TYR A 208 -14.86 14.33 10.39
N HIS A 209 -13.53 14.45 10.46
CA HIS A 209 -12.90 15.46 11.31
C HIS A 209 -13.24 16.89 10.84
N THR A 210 -13.15 17.16 9.54
CA THR A 210 -13.43 18.47 8.96
C THR A 210 -14.88 18.91 9.22
N PHE A 211 -15.86 18.02 9.00
CA PHE A 211 -17.26 18.32 9.29
C PHE A 211 -17.51 18.52 10.79
N ALA A 212 -16.88 17.73 11.64
CA ALA A 212 -17.00 17.86 13.09
C ALA A 212 -16.45 19.18 13.62
N VAL A 213 -15.40 19.75 13.03
CA VAL A 213 -14.87 21.09 13.38
C VAL A 213 -15.91 22.20 13.11
N HIS A 214 -16.81 21.98 12.16
CA HIS A 214 -17.91 22.89 11.83
C HIS A 214 -19.22 22.54 12.55
N ASP A 215 -19.19 21.69 13.58
CA ASP A 215 -20.37 21.17 14.29
C ASP A 215 -21.40 20.48 13.37
N LEU A 216 -20.93 19.91 12.25
CA LEU A 216 -21.74 19.18 11.28
C LEU A 216 -21.49 17.68 11.40
N LYS A 217 -22.56 16.90 11.19
CA LYS A 217 -22.50 15.44 11.17
C LYS A 217 -22.60 14.95 9.74
N LEU A 218 -21.50 14.46 9.20
CA LEU A 218 -21.45 13.83 7.88
C LEU A 218 -22.03 12.41 7.97
N LEU A 219 -23.05 12.13 7.17
CA LEU A 219 -23.66 10.80 7.04
C LEU A 219 -23.70 10.45 5.54
N PRO A 220 -22.81 9.57 5.06
CA PRO A 220 -22.82 9.18 3.66
C PRO A 220 -24.01 8.32 3.31
N GLU A 221 -24.58 8.52 2.12
CA GLU A 221 -25.61 7.64 1.54
C GLU A 221 -24.98 6.36 0.98
N VAL A 222 -23.78 6.47 0.41
CA VAL A 222 -23.01 5.34 -0.12
C VAL A 222 -21.59 5.37 0.40
N GLU A 223 -21.14 4.24 0.93
CA GLU A 223 -19.74 3.99 1.31
C GLU A 223 -19.16 2.83 0.49
N LEU A 224 -18.01 3.05 -0.15
CA LEU A 224 -17.29 2.02 -0.90
C LEU A 224 -15.78 2.27 -0.92
N ASN A 225 -14.99 1.40 -1.57
CA ASN A 225 -13.53 1.45 -1.51
C ASN A 225 -12.84 1.89 -2.81
N SER A 226 -13.57 2.49 -3.77
CA SER A 226 -13.03 2.90 -5.06
C SER A 226 -13.48 4.31 -5.42
N ASN A 227 -12.54 5.25 -5.57
CA ASN A 227 -12.84 6.59 -6.02
C ASN A 227 -13.39 6.62 -7.46
N ASP A 228 -12.89 5.75 -8.33
CA ASP A 228 -13.41 5.65 -9.71
C ASP A 228 -14.91 5.28 -9.71
N LEU A 229 -15.29 4.30 -8.88
CA LEU A 229 -16.69 3.93 -8.74
C LEU A 229 -17.54 5.04 -8.09
N LEU A 230 -16.98 5.82 -7.14
CA LEU A 230 -17.66 7.00 -6.61
C LEU A 230 -17.97 8.01 -7.72
N MET A 231 -16.99 8.27 -8.60
CA MET A 231 -17.17 9.16 -9.76
C MET A 231 -18.24 8.61 -10.71
N ASP A 232 -18.20 7.31 -11.02
CA ASP A 232 -19.22 6.69 -11.89
C ASP A 232 -20.63 6.80 -11.31
N LEU A 233 -20.78 6.61 -10.00
CA LEU A 233 -22.08 6.79 -9.32
C LEU A 233 -22.53 8.25 -9.31
N ALA A 234 -21.61 9.19 -9.19
CA ALA A 234 -21.93 10.62 -9.30
C ALA A 234 -22.34 11.01 -10.74
N ARG A 235 -21.71 10.43 -11.77
CA ARG A 235 -22.09 10.65 -13.19
C ARG A 235 -23.51 10.21 -13.52
N ILE A 236 -23.98 9.14 -12.88
CA ILE A 236 -25.38 8.69 -13.07
C ILE A 236 -26.37 9.41 -12.16
N GLY A 237 -25.94 10.46 -11.44
CA GLY A 237 -26.79 11.28 -10.60
C GLY A 237 -27.22 10.65 -9.28
N LEU A 238 -26.46 9.68 -8.75
CA LEU A 238 -26.80 9.05 -7.46
C LEU A 238 -26.53 9.98 -6.27
N GLY A 239 -25.58 10.92 -6.42
CA GLY A 239 -25.24 11.87 -5.37
C GLY A 239 -23.96 12.66 -5.69
N ILE A 240 -23.42 13.30 -4.66
CA ILE A 240 -22.22 14.11 -4.70
C ILE A 240 -21.06 13.25 -4.18
N ALA A 241 -20.02 13.05 -5.00
CA ALA A 241 -18.82 12.31 -4.60
C ALA A 241 -17.75 13.24 -4.06
N CYS A 242 -17.00 12.77 -3.05
CA CYS A 242 -15.79 13.45 -2.59
C CYS A 242 -14.56 12.70 -3.08
N VAL A 243 -13.72 13.37 -3.89
CA VAL A 243 -12.55 12.78 -4.56
C VAL A 243 -11.37 13.75 -4.56
N PRO A 244 -10.12 13.27 -4.67
CA PRO A 244 -8.96 14.13 -4.86
C PRO A 244 -9.04 14.92 -6.18
N ASP A 245 -8.65 16.19 -6.14
CA ASP A 245 -8.68 17.12 -7.30
C ASP A 245 -7.85 16.63 -8.50
N TYR A 246 -6.78 15.89 -8.26
CA TYR A 246 -5.92 15.36 -9.32
C TYR A 246 -6.57 14.20 -10.13
N MET A 247 -7.75 13.76 -9.74
CA MET A 247 -8.55 12.79 -10.51
C MET A 247 -9.43 13.45 -11.55
N LEU A 248 -9.64 14.75 -11.46
CA LEU A 248 -10.59 15.45 -12.31
C LEU A 248 -10.01 15.66 -13.72
N ASP A 249 -10.82 15.32 -14.70
CA ASP A 249 -10.60 15.67 -16.08
C ASP A 249 -11.48 16.89 -16.43
N PRO A 250 -10.92 17.99 -16.97
CA PRO A 250 -11.73 19.16 -17.38
C PRO A 250 -12.84 18.82 -18.39
N GLU A 251 -12.65 17.75 -19.18
CA GLU A 251 -13.62 17.29 -20.19
C GLU A 251 -14.70 16.36 -19.59
N ASP A 252 -14.58 15.95 -18.31
CA ASP A 252 -15.57 15.12 -17.62
C ASP A 252 -16.90 15.88 -17.42
N SER A 253 -18.00 15.15 -17.39
CA SER A 253 -19.32 15.70 -17.02
C SER A 253 -19.35 16.13 -15.54
N LEU A 254 -18.58 15.49 -14.69
CA LEU A 254 -18.46 15.86 -13.29
C LEU A 254 -17.83 17.24 -13.10
N LYS A 255 -18.52 18.09 -12.36
CA LYS A 255 -18.04 19.44 -12.05
C LYS A 255 -17.79 19.59 -10.54
N PRO A 256 -16.70 20.28 -10.16
CA PRO A 256 -16.46 20.62 -8.77
C PRO A 256 -17.58 21.55 -8.24
N ILE A 257 -18.01 21.29 -7.03
CA ILE A 257 -18.98 22.11 -6.30
C ILE A 257 -18.18 23.17 -5.53
N PRO A 258 -18.32 24.47 -5.86
CA PRO A 258 -17.60 25.53 -5.19
C PRO A 258 -18.19 25.78 -3.81
N LEU A 259 -17.46 25.43 -2.76
CA LEU A 259 -17.85 25.69 -1.37
C LEU A 259 -17.17 26.94 -0.85
N THR A 260 -17.86 27.65 0.03
CA THR A 260 -17.31 28.82 0.75
C THR A 260 -16.21 28.38 1.72
N GLU A 261 -16.42 27.25 2.39
CA GLU A 261 -15.41 26.64 3.25
C GLU A 261 -14.40 25.88 2.39
N GLN A 262 -13.16 26.33 2.44
CA GLN A 262 -12.07 25.61 1.77
C GLN A 262 -11.66 24.41 2.61
N LEU A 263 -11.68 23.22 1.99
CA LEU A 263 -11.10 22.04 2.61
C LEU A 263 -9.58 22.22 2.72
N PRO A 264 -8.98 21.95 3.89
CA PRO A 264 -7.52 22.02 4.04
C PRO A 264 -6.79 21.14 3.02
N SER A 265 -5.62 21.64 2.56
CA SER A 265 -4.76 20.86 1.67
C SER A 265 -4.26 19.59 2.34
N ARG A 266 -4.16 18.53 1.57
CA ARG A 266 -3.57 17.24 1.95
C ARG A 266 -2.36 16.94 1.08
N GLN A 267 -1.62 15.88 1.43
CA GLN A 267 -0.38 15.54 0.74
C GLN A 267 -0.37 14.08 0.29
N LEU A 268 0.13 13.86 -0.91
CA LEU A 268 0.69 12.57 -1.30
C LEU A 268 2.11 12.50 -0.74
N ILE A 269 2.40 11.45 -0.02
CA ILE A 269 3.70 11.21 0.58
C ILE A 269 4.25 9.85 0.17
N LEU A 270 5.55 9.79 -0.01
CA LEU A 270 6.31 8.57 -0.12
C LEU A 270 6.90 8.25 1.25
N VAL A 271 6.76 7.00 1.67
CA VAL A 271 7.21 6.54 2.99
C VAL A 271 8.06 5.28 2.85
N GLN A 272 9.15 5.26 3.60
CA GLN A 272 10.06 4.13 3.77
C GLN A 272 10.22 3.81 5.24
N HIS A 273 10.62 2.58 5.55
CA HIS A 273 11.02 2.21 6.90
C HIS A 273 12.48 2.61 7.14
N ASP A 274 12.77 3.28 8.28
CA ASP A 274 14.12 3.79 8.59
C ASP A 274 15.17 2.69 8.76
N ASN A 275 14.76 1.56 9.35
CA ASN A 275 15.66 0.49 9.79
C ASN A 275 15.63 -0.75 8.86
N LEU A 276 14.78 -0.78 7.86
CA LEU A 276 14.76 -1.87 6.88
C LEU A 276 15.53 -1.48 5.64
N PRO A 277 16.43 -2.34 5.16
CA PRO A 277 17.11 -2.09 3.89
C PRO A 277 16.10 -2.07 2.76
N VAL A 278 16.24 -1.12 1.87
CA VAL A 278 15.47 -1.05 0.62
C VAL A 278 16.24 -1.79 -0.47
N SER A 279 15.51 -2.47 -1.37
CA SER A 279 16.13 -3.12 -2.52
C SER A 279 16.76 -2.08 -3.47
N GLN A 280 17.78 -2.47 -4.23
CA GLN A 280 18.34 -1.60 -5.27
C GLN A 280 17.28 -1.08 -6.24
N ALA A 281 16.31 -1.92 -6.58
CA ALA A 281 15.19 -1.52 -7.42
C ALA A 281 14.38 -0.38 -6.77
N ALA A 282 14.18 -0.45 -5.45
CA ALA A 282 13.49 0.60 -4.71
C ALA A 282 14.34 1.87 -4.60
N GLU A 283 15.65 1.76 -4.39
CA GLU A 283 16.56 2.93 -4.40
C GLU A 283 16.51 3.68 -5.74
N ARG A 284 16.62 2.95 -6.87
CA ARG A 284 16.50 3.55 -8.20
C ARG A 284 15.13 4.15 -8.48
N PHE A 285 14.07 3.57 -7.93
CA PHE A 285 12.74 4.15 -8.05
C PHE A 285 12.60 5.44 -7.23
N LEU A 286 13.21 5.50 -6.05
CA LEU A 286 13.22 6.68 -5.19
C LEU A 286 13.96 7.88 -5.80
N GLU A 287 14.97 7.63 -6.64
CA GLU A 287 15.70 8.67 -7.38
C GLU A 287 14.85 9.38 -8.43
N MET A 288 13.66 8.85 -8.75
CA MET A 288 12.75 9.44 -9.75
C MET A 288 11.86 10.56 -9.19
N PHE A 289 11.78 10.69 -7.88
CA PHE A 289 11.02 11.71 -7.16
C PHE A 289 11.96 12.81 -6.65
#